data_1113767c503c44db1d6e6744032a96d4
#
_entry.id   1113767c503c44db1d6e6744032a96d4
#
_cell.length_a   1.000
_cell.length_b   1.000
_cell.length_c   1.000
_cell.angle_alpha   90.00
_cell.angle_beta   90.00
_cell.angle_gamma   90.00
#
_symmetry.space_group_name_H-M   'P 1'
#
loop_
_entity.id
_entity.type
_entity.pdbx_description
1 polymer ?
#
loop_
_entity_poly.entity_id
_entity_poly.type
_entity_poly.pdbx_seq_one_letter_code
_entity_poly.pdbx_strand_id
1 'polypeptide(L)'
;MVHDVGVTDVAVWPLTIRERRPEDLETCARLLRRVRLANGYPAKWPSRPSAWLDLPEFDQAWVATNSSGLIVGHVAVQNGREVTRLFVAPEARRLGVASALLDHVHIWAGGRLILNVVDKVNSPAVAFYESTGWRYTHTTTADWAGSRGKTVRLRHYVR
;
A
#
# COMPACT_ATOMS: atom_id res chain seq x y z
N MET A 1 19.59 31.87 -7.30
CA MET A 1 18.69 31.45 -6.24
C MET A 1 18.81 29.94 -6.07
N VAL A 2 19.33 29.53 -4.95
CA VAL A 2 19.46 28.11 -4.66
C VAL A 2 18.12 27.64 -4.16
N HIS A 3 17.39 26.92 -4.98
CA HIS A 3 16.32 26.11 -4.45
C HIS A 3 16.95 24.97 -3.69
N ASP A 4 16.59 24.84 -2.45
CA ASP A 4 16.81 23.58 -1.76
C ASP A 4 15.99 22.54 -2.51
N VAL A 5 16.65 21.85 -3.42
CA VAL A 5 16.03 20.76 -4.17
C VAL A 5 15.95 19.59 -3.22
N GLY A 6 15.02 19.72 -2.25
CA GLY A 6 14.68 18.61 -1.39
C GLY A 6 13.99 17.51 -2.17
N VAL A 7 13.78 16.38 -1.50
CA VAL A 7 13.07 15.21 -2.06
C VAL A 7 11.70 15.61 -2.61
N THR A 8 11.11 16.70 -2.09
CA THR A 8 9.81 17.21 -2.49
C THR A 8 9.78 17.77 -3.93
N ASP A 9 10.97 18.11 -4.50
CA ASP A 9 11.04 18.65 -5.86
C ASP A 9 11.26 17.57 -6.91
N VAL A 10 11.39 16.32 -6.49
CA VAL A 10 11.53 15.18 -7.41
C VAL A 10 10.17 14.87 -8.00
N ALA A 11 10.07 14.88 -9.32
CA ALA A 11 8.84 14.52 -10.02
C ALA A 11 8.49 13.05 -9.76
N VAL A 12 7.24 12.79 -9.37
CA VAL A 12 6.74 11.44 -9.24
C VAL A 12 6.54 10.82 -10.63
N TRP A 13 5.97 11.56 -11.57
CA TRP A 13 5.74 11.10 -12.93
C TRP A 13 6.87 11.53 -13.87
N PRO A 14 7.24 10.69 -14.86
CA PRO A 14 6.62 9.40 -15.18
C PRO A 14 6.90 8.35 -14.11
N LEU A 15 5.88 7.54 -13.86
CA LEU A 15 5.92 6.48 -12.87
C LEU A 15 6.24 5.16 -13.57
N THR A 16 7.13 4.36 -12.99
CA THR A 16 7.40 3.00 -13.44
C THR A 16 6.91 2.02 -12.38
N ILE A 17 6.17 0.99 -12.81
CA ILE A 17 5.76 -0.11 -11.94
C ILE A 17 6.50 -1.36 -12.40
N ARG A 18 7.19 -1.99 -11.48
CA ARG A 18 7.94 -3.22 -11.74
C ARG A 18 7.80 -4.20 -10.59
N GLU A 19 8.13 -5.45 -10.85
CA GLU A 19 8.18 -6.47 -9.80
C GLU A 19 9.20 -6.07 -8.73
N ARG A 20 8.82 -6.30 -7.47
CA ARG A 20 9.71 -6.08 -6.34
C ARG A 20 10.80 -7.16 -6.35
N ARG A 21 12.04 -6.73 -6.14
CA ARG A 21 13.20 -7.60 -6.02
C ARG A 21 13.57 -7.80 -4.55
N PRO A 22 14.29 -8.89 -4.21
CA PRO A 22 14.75 -9.09 -2.82
C PRO A 22 15.53 -7.90 -2.26
N GLU A 23 16.37 -7.26 -3.09
CA GLU A 23 17.15 -6.09 -2.69
C GLU A 23 16.32 -4.85 -2.42
N ASP A 24 15.04 -4.82 -2.82
CA ASP A 24 14.14 -3.69 -2.55
C ASP A 24 13.56 -3.72 -1.14
N LEU A 25 13.60 -4.87 -0.46
CA LEU A 25 12.88 -5.08 0.81
C LEU A 25 13.27 -4.09 1.90
N GLU A 26 14.56 -3.83 2.05
CA GLU A 26 15.03 -2.90 3.08
C GLU A 26 14.53 -1.47 2.80
N THR A 27 14.60 -1.04 1.55
CA THR A 27 14.07 0.27 1.14
C THR A 27 12.56 0.35 1.36
N CYS A 28 11.83 -0.71 1.03
CA CYS A 28 10.39 -0.80 1.27
C CYS A 28 10.06 -0.74 2.75
N ALA A 29 10.84 -1.41 3.60
CA ALA A 29 10.65 -1.37 5.05
C ALA A 29 10.88 0.04 5.62
N ARG A 30 11.88 0.76 5.13
CA ARG A 30 12.11 2.16 5.50
C ARG A 30 10.97 3.06 5.05
N LEU A 31 10.46 2.86 3.83
CA LEU A 31 9.29 3.58 3.33
C LEU A 31 8.06 3.30 4.19
N LEU A 32 7.84 2.05 4.56
CA LEU A 32 6.73 1.65 5.41
C LEU A 32 6.77 2.39 6.76
N ARG A 33 7.96 2.55 7.35
CA ARG A 33 8.12 3.29 8.60
C ARG A 33 7.71 4.76 8.42
N ARG A 34 8.09 5.39 7.32
CA ARG A 34 7.67 6.77 7.01
C ARG A 34 6.15 6.86 6.86
N VAL A 35 5.54 5.90 6.19
CA VAL A 35 4.09 5.82 6.04
C VAL A 35 3.41 5.65 7.40
N ARG A 36 3.96 4.80 8.27
CA ARG A 36 3.44 4.61 9.63
C ARG A 36 3.43 5.92 10.42
N LEU A 37 4.53 6.67 10.38
CA LEU A 37 4.65 7.93 11.10
C LEU A 37 3.69 9.00 10.57
N ALA A 38 3.44 9.00 9.26
CA ALA A 38 2.57 9.99 8.62
C ALA A 38 1.09 9.62 8.69
N ASN A 39 0.74 8.34 8.60
CA ASN A 39 -0.63 7.88 8.34
C ASN A 39 -1.12 6.77 9.27
N GLY A 40 -0.25 6.18 10.09
CA GLY A 40 -0.61 5.11 11.00
C GLY A 40 -0.76 3.73 10.35
N TYR A 41 -0.33 3.55 9.12
CA TYR A 41 -0.34 2.25 8.46
C TYR A 41 1.04 1.58 8.53
N PRO A 42 1.15 0.32 8.88
CA PRO A 42 0.09 -0.59 9.30
C PRO A 42 -0.43 -0.28 10.72
N ALA A 43 -1.65 -0.71 11.03
CA ALA A 43 -2.26 -0.46 12.33
C ALA A 43 -1.43 -1.04 13.49
N LYS A 44 -0.75 -2.15 13.25
CA LYS A 44 0.20 -2.75 14.19
C LYS A 44 1.57 -2.84 13.50
N TRP A 45 2.60 -2.26 14.15
CA TRP A 45 3.95 -2.34 13.60
C TRP A 45 4.48 -3.77 13.70
N PRO A 46 4.92 -4.37 12.58
CA PRO A 46 5.46 -5.72 12.60
C PRO A 46 6.81 -5.77 13.29
N SER A 47 7.07 -6.87 14.01
CA SER A 47 8.37 -7.07 14.67
C SER A 47 9.51 -7.25 13.67
N ARG A 48 9.20 -7.74 12.48
CA ARG A 48 10.16 -7.97 11.39
C ARG A 48 9.59 -7.38 10.10
N PRO A 49 9.80 -6.07 9.85
CA PRO A 49 9.15 -5.38 8.73
C PRO A 49 9.46 -5.98 7.36
N SER A 50 10.71 -6.34 7.09
CA SER A 50 11.07 -6.94 5.79
C SER A 50 10.39 -8.29 5.59
N ALA A 51 10.31 -9.12 6.62
CA ALA A 51 9.62 -10.40 6.55
C ALA A 51 8.11 -10.22 6.39
N TRP A 52 7.53 -9.20 7.04
CA TRP A 52 6.11 -8.87 6.90
C TRP A 52 5.75 -8.46 5.48
N LEU A 53 6.70 -7.86 4.76
CA LEU A 53 6.53 -7.48 3.35
C LEU A 53 6.74 -8.64 2.39
N ASP A 54 7.30 -9.76 2.83
CA ASP A 54 7.69 -10.87 1.96
C ASP A 54 7.24 -12.21 2.53
N LEU A 55 5.95 -12.34 2.79
CA LEU A 55 5.38 -13.57 3.32
C LEU A 55 5.35 -14.66 2.24
N PRO A 56 5.54 -15.95 2.63
CA PRO A 56 5.54 -17.06 1.67
C PRO A 56 4.24 -17.20 0.88
N GLU A 57 3.11 -16.77 1.44
CA GLU A 57 1.80 -16.84 0.79
C GLU A 57 1.56 -15.76 -0.26
N PHE A 58 2.48 -14.77 -0.41
CA PHE A 58 2.35 -13.76 -1.45
C PHE A 58 2.65 -14.36 -2.82
N ASP A 59 1.74 -14.17 -3.77
CA ASP A 59 1.93 -14.61 -5.15
C ASP A 59 2.90 -13.70 -5.89
N GLN A 60 2.81 -12.39 -5.64
CA GLN A 60 3.62 -11.40 -6.33
C GLN A 60 3.59 -10.09 -5.55
N ALA A 61 4.62 -9.28 -5.74
CA ALA A 61 4.69 -7.92 -5.21
C ALA A 61 5.32 -6.99 -6.24
N TRP A 62 4.91 -5.72 -6.22
CA TRP A 62 5.39 -4.68 -7.12
C TRP A 62 5.77 -3.42 -6.36
N VAL A 63 6.66 -2.67 -6.96
CA VAL A 63 7.01 -1.32 -6.49
C VAL A 63 6.76 -0.31 -7.59
N ALA A 64 6.37 0.89 -7.18
CA ALA A 64 6.28 2.04 -8.06
C ALA A 64 7.50 2.92 -7.82
N THR A 65 8.18 3.30 -8.88
CA THR A 65 9.33 4.18 -8.80
C THR A 65 9.02 5.51 -9.50
N ASN A 66 9.56 6.60 -8.96
CA ASN A 66 9.40 7.94 -9.53
C ASN A 66 10.37 8.18 -10.71
N SER A 67 10.37 9.38 -11.24
CA SER A 67 11.23 9.75 -12.39
C SER A 67 12.73 9.58 -12.13
N SER A 68 13.15 9.56 -10.88
CA SER A 68 14.54 9.33 -10.47
C SER A 68 14.84 7.89 -10.09
N GLY A 69 13.89 6.98 -10.23
CA GLY A 69 14.06 5.57 -9.88
C GLY A 69 13.90 5.25 -8.40
N LEU A 70 13.45 6.20 -7.58
CA LEU A 70 13.20 5.97 -6.15
C LEU A 70 11.85 5.31 -5.93
N ILE A 71 11.80 4.34 -5.01
CA ILE A 71 10.55 3.64 -4.68
C ILE A 71 9.64 4.59 -3.91
N VAL A 72 8.42 4.79 -4.44
CA VAL A 72 7.39 5.66 -3.87
C VAL A 72 6.10 4.93 -3.55
N GLY A 73 6.02 3.64 -3.87
CA GLY A 73 4.83 2.84 -3.56
C GLY A 73 5.11 1.35 -3.63
N HIS A 74 4.22 0.58 -3.01
CA HIS A 74 4.33 -0.87 -2.90
C HIS A 74 2.95 -1.50 -2.90
N VAL A 75 2.83 -2.70 -3.46
CA VAL A 75 1.63 -3.52 -3.39
C VAL A 75 2.01 -4.99 -3.50
N ALA A 76 1.27 -5.85 -2.83
CA ALA A 76 1.39 -7.30 -2.95
C ALA A 76 0.03 -7.94 -3.16
N VAL A 77 0.04 -9.17 -3.66
CA VAL A 77 -1.17 -9.98 -3.86
C VAL A 77 -0.95 -11.34 -3.25
N GLN A 78 -1.95 -11.85 -2.56
CA GLN A 78 -1.99 -13.21 -2.05
C GLN A 78 -3.26 -13.92 -2.48
N ASN A 79 -3.24 -15.25 -2.48
CA ASN A 79 -4.38 -16.09 -2.87
C ASN A 79 -4.92 -15.76 -4.28
N GLY A 80 -4.03 -15.33 -5.17
CA GLY A 80 -4.33 -15.01 -6.57
C GLY A 80 -5.11 -13.73 -6.80
N ARG A 81 -5.71 -13.13 -5.78
CA ARG A 81 -6.62 -11.99 -5.98
C ARG A 81 -6.77 -11.04 -4.79
N GLU A 82 -6.16 -11.33 -3.65
CA GLU A 82 -6.28 -10.44 -2.48
C GLU A 82 -5.14 -9.45 -2.46
N VAL A 83 -5.48 -8.18 -2.61
CA VAL A 83 -4.52 -7.07 -2.53
C VAL A 83 -4.17 -6.84 -1.07
N THR A 84 -2.88 -6.73 -0.79
CA THR A 84 -2.36 -6.46 0.54
C THR A 84 -1.10 -5.60 0.44
N ARG A 85 -0.66 -5.04 1.55
CA ARG A 85 0.60 -4.26 1.62
C ARG A 85 0.63 -3.11 0.61
N LEU A 86 -0.51 -2.46 0.37
CA LEU A 86 -0.57 -1.27 -0.48
C LEU A 86 -0.23 -0.04 0.36
N PHE A 87 0.84 0.65 0.00
CA PHE A 87 1.19 1.92 0.62
C PHE A 87 1.97 2.79 -0.34
N VAL A 88 1.87 4.10 -0.12
CA VAL A 88 2.47 5.13 -0.97
C VAL A 88 3.24 6.11 -0.08
N ALA A 89 4.40 6.54 -0.55
CA ALA A 89 5.23 7.53 0.14
C ALA A 89 4.39 8.79 0.46
N PRO A 90 4.56 9.37 1.65
CA PRO A 90 3.77 10.55 2.03
C PRO A 90 3.83 11.68 1.01
N GLU A 91 5.00 11.96 0.45
CA GLU A 91 5.22 13.01 -0.55
C GLU A 91 4.62 12.67 -1.92
N ALA A 92 4.28 11.43 -2.18
CA ALA A 92 3.70 10.97 -3.45
C ALA A 92 2.19 10.74 -3.37
N ARG A 93 1.55 11.11 -2.27
CA ARG A 93 0.12 10.92 -2.08
C ARG A 93 -0.67 11.86 -2.96
N ARG A 94 -1.90 11.43 -3.34
CA ARG A 94 -2.83 12.18 -4.20
C ARG A 94 -2.28 12.46 -5.61
N LEU A 95 -1.24 11.73 -6.02
CA LEU A 95 -0.65 11.85 -7.36
C LEU A 95 -0.93 10.64 -8.23
N GLY A 96 -1.89 9.79 -7.84
CA GLY A 96 -2.32 8.66 -8.64
C GLY A 96 -1.47 7.40 -8.53
N VAL A 97 -0.52 7.33 -7.59
CA VAL A 97 0.38 6.18 -7.44
C VAL A 97 -0.39 4.93 -7.04
N ALA A 98 -1.27 5.02 -6.03
CA ALA A 98 -2.07 3.88 -5.59
C ALA A 98 -2.99 3.37 -6.70
N SER A 99 -3.65 4.27 -7.43
CA SER A 99 -4.49 3.91 -8.57
C SER A 99 -3.69 3.18 -9.65
N ALA A 100 -2.49 3.67 -9.97
CA ALA A 100 -1.63 3.04 -10.97
C ALA A 100 -1.19 1.63 -10.54
N LEU A 101 -0.82 1.46 -9.27
CA LEU A 101 -0.48 0.14 -8.72
C LEU A 101 -1.66 -0.82 -8.79
N LEU A 102 -2.85 -0.38 -8.38
CA LEU A 102 -4.06 -1.20 -8.38
C LEU A 102 -4.49 -1.56 -9.80
N ASP A 103 -4.38 -0.65 -10.76
CA ASP A 103 -4.69 -0.94 -12.16
C ASP A 103 -3.72 -1.97 -12.72
N HIS A 104 -2.44 -1.86 -12.39
CA HIS A 104 -1.43 -2.85 -12.79
C HIS A 104 -1.74 -4.24 -12.24
N VAL A 105 -2.07 -4.33 -10.97
CA VAL A 105 -2.45 -5.59 -10.32
C VAL A 105 -3.72 -6.17 -10.94
N HIS A 106 -4.69 -5.32 -11.24
CA HIS A 106 -5.96 -5.76 -11.85
C HIS A 106 -5.72 -6.40 -13.21
N ILE A 107 -4.86 -5.81 -14.02
CA ILE A 107 -4.46 -6.38 -15.31
C ILE A 107 -3.74 -7.70 -15.11
N TRP A 108 -2.79 -7.76 -14.18
CA TRP A 108 -2.05 -8.99 -13.88
C TRP A 108 -2.97 -10.13 -13.44
N ALA A 109 -3.91 -9.85 -12.54
CA ALA A 109 -4.82 -10.85 -12.01
C ALA A 109 -5.84 -11.35 -13.04
N GLY A 110 -6.17 -10.51 -14.02
CA GLY A 110 -7.12 -10.87 -15.08
C GLY A 110 -8.55 -11.08 -14.60
N GLY A 111 -8.92 -10.58 -13.41
CA GLY A 111 -10.24 -10.78 -12.87
C GLY A 111 -10.46 -10.03 -11.57
N ARG A 112 -11.45 -10.49 -10.81
CA ARG A 112 -11.89 -9.83 -9.59
C ARG A 112 -10.79 -9.79 -8.53
N LEU A 113 -10.59 -8.62 -7.96
CA LEU A 113 -9.72 -8.39 -6.81
C LEU A 113 -10.54 -8.16 -5.56
N ILE A 114 -9.99 -8.56 -4.41
CA ILE A 114 -10.52 -8.27 -3.10
C ILE A 114 -9.47 -7.60 -2.23
N LEU A 115 -9.90 -6.82 -1.26
CA LEU A 115 -9.03 -6.28 -0.22
C LEU A 115 -9.84 -6.00 1.05
N ASN A 116 -9.14 -5.78 2.14
CA ASN A 116 -9.75 -5.26 3.34
C ASN A 116 -8.94 -4.08 3.88
N VAL A 117 -9.61 -3.24 4.64
CA VAL A 117 -9.01 -2.05 5.23
C VAL A 117 -9.58 -1.83 6.62
N VAL A 118 -8.76 -1.32 7.53
CA VAL A 118 -9.19 -1.03 8.89
C VAL A 118 -10.34 -0.02 8.87
N ASP A 119 -11.43 -0.37 9.57
CA ASP A 119 -12.61 0.49 9.68
C ASP A 119 -12.34 1.59 10.70
N LYS A 120 -12.06 2.77 10.21
CA LYS A 120 -11.83 3.98 11.00
C LYS A 120 -12.73 5.10 10.52
N VAL A 121 -13.18 5.92 11.47
CA VAL A 121 -13.94 7.15 11.16
C VAL A 121 -13.05 8.09 10.34
N ASN A 122 -13.61 8.63 9.25
CA ASN A 122 -12.91 9.55 8.33
C ASN A 122 -11.63 8.97 7.74
N SER A 123 -11.61 7.66 7.47
CA SER A 123 -10.46 6.98 6.90
C SER A 123 -10.21 7.46 5.46
N PRO A 124 -9.03 8.01 5.15
CA PRO A 124 -8.68 8.34 3.76
C PRO A 124 -8.65 7.10 2.85
N ALA A 125 -8.26 5.95 3.39
CA ALA A 125 -8.23 4.70 2.63
C ALA A 125 -9.64 4.27 2.23
N VAL A 126 -10.60 4.31 3.15
CA VAL A 126 -12.01 4.00 2.86
C VAL A 126 -12.53 4.93 1.76
N ALA A 127 -12.31 6.24 1.91
CA ALA A 127 -12.75 7.22 0.91
C ALA A 127 -12.11 6.96 -0.45
N PHE A 128 -10.83 6.62 -0.48
CA PHE A 128 -10.13 6.30 -1.72
C PHE A 128 -10.74 5.08 -2.42
N TYR A 129 -10.94 3.98 -1.71
CA TYR A 129 -11.50 2.77 -2.32
C TYR A 129 -12.91 3.01 -2.82
N GLU A 130 -13.76 3.65 -2.04
CA GLU A 130 -15.15 3.91 -2.43
C GLU A 130 -15.24 4.87 -3.62
N SER A 131 -14.27 5.77 -3.81
CA SER A 131 -14.24 6.71 -4.94
C SER A 131 -13.57 6.13 -6.19
N THR A 132 -12.91 4.98 -6.11
CA THR A 132 -12.13 4.41 -7.22
C THR A 132 -12.67 3.08 -7.74
N GLY A 133 -13.96 2.83 -7.54
CA GLY A 133 -14.65 1.68 -8.12
C GLY A 133 -14.64 0.42 -7.27
N TRP A 134 -14.13 0.48 -6.05
CA TRP A 134 -14.22 -0.62 -5.11
C TRP A 134 -15.56 -0.60 -4.41
N ARG A 135 -16.18 -1.78 -4.29
CA ARG A 135 -17.51 -1.92 -3.69
C ARG A 135 -17.38 -2.62 -2.34
N TYR A 136 -17.93 -1.98 -1.31
CA TYR A 136 -18.02 -2.57 0.02
C TYR A 136 -18.91 -3.81 0.00
N THR A 137 -18.48 -4.87 0.68
CA THR A 137 -19.25 -6.11 0.79
C THR A 137 -19.68 -6.40 2.22
N HIS A 138 -18.77 -6.39 3.17
CA HIS A 138 -19.07 -6.71 4.57
C HIS A 138 -17.93 -6.27 5.49
N THR A 139 -18.17 -6.36 6.78
CA THR A 139 -17.17 -6.05 7.82
C THR A 139 -16.94 -7.27 8.68
N THR A 140 -15.68 -7.55 9.01
CA THR A 140 -15.30 -8.62 9.92
C THR A 140 -14.49 -8.06 11.09
N THR A 141 -14.33 -8.87 12.13
CA THR A 141 -13.39 -8.59 13.23
C THR A 141 -12.08 -9.29 12.91
N ALA A 142 -10.97 -8.54 12.96
CA ALA A 142 -9.65 -9.10 12.73
C ALA A 142 -9.30 -10.11 13.83
N ASP A 143 -8.51 -11.13 13.47
CA ASP A 143 -7.97 -12.12 14.41
C ASP A 143 -6.71 -11.63 15.13
N TRP A 144 -6.32 -10.39 14.89
CA TRP A 144 -5.19 -9.72 15.54
C TRP A 144 -5.67 -8.43 16.21
N ALA A 145 -4.96 -8.00 17.26
CA ALA A 145 -5.30 -6.79 17.99
C ALA A 145 -4.50 -5.60 17.46
N GLY A 146 -5.14 -4.44 17.45
CA GLY A 146 -4.48 -3.17 17.14
C GLY A 146 -3.68 -2.63 18.32
N SER A 147 -3.35 -1.33 18.27
CA SER A 147 -2.64 -0.64 19.33
C SER A 147 -3.36 -0.81 20.68
N ARG A 148 -2.62 -1.12 21.74
CA ARG A 148 -3.12 -1.29 23.10
C ARG A 148 -4.17 -2.40 23.23
N GLY A 149 -4.08 -3.45 22.40
CA GLY A 149 -4.98 -4.59 22.46
C GLY A 149 -6.42 -4.31 22.01
N LYS A 150 -6.65 -3.20 21.32
CA LYS A 150 -7.99 -2.85 20.83
C LYS A 150 -8.44 -3.80 19.72
N THR A 151 -9.72 -4.15 19.74
CA THR A 151 -10.36 -4.89 18.66
C THR A 151 -10.30 -4.08 17.36
N VAL A 152 -9.91 -4.75 16.29
CA VAL A 152 -9.84 -4.15 14.96
C VAL A 152 -10.94 -4.73 14.08
N ARG A 153 -11.69 -3.86 13.42
CA ARG A 153 -12.69 -4.26 12.43
C ARG A 153 -12.18 -3.95 11.04
N LEU A 154 -12.49 -4.84 10.10
CA LEU A 154 -12.02 -4.75 8.72
C LEU A 154 -13.21 -4.62 7.77
N ARG A 155 -13.19 -3.58 6.94
CA ARG A 155 -14.12 -3.43 5.82
C ARG A 155 -13.57 -4.14 4.61
N HIS A 156 -14.40 -4.96 3.98
CA HIS A 156 -14.02 -5.74 2.80
C HIS A 156 -14.57 -5.11 1.54
N TYR A 157 -13.73 -5.08 0.51
CA TYR A 157 -14.05 -4.48 -0.78
C TYR A 157 -13.73 -5.44 -1.92
N VAL A 158 -14.44 -5.25 -3.02
CA VAL A 158 -14.25 -6.03 -4.25
C VAL A 158 -14.26 -5.08 -5.46
N ARG A 159 -13.47 -5.39 -6.44
CA ARG A 159 -13.43 -4.68 -7.74
C ARG A 159 -13.24 -5.63 -8.89
#